data_f90318a6ead63f6cef1089140a36a4c9
#
_entry.id   f90318a6ead63f6cef1089140a36a4c9
#
_cell.length_a   1.000
_cell.length_b   1.000
_cell.length_c   1.000
_cell.angle_alpha   90.00
_cell.angle_beta   90.00
_cell.angle_gamma   90.00
#
_symmetry.space_group_name_H-M   'P 1'
#
loop_
_entity.id
_entity.type
_entity.pdbx_description
1 polymer ?
#
loop_
_entity_poly.entity_id
_entity_poly.type
_entity_poly.pdbx_seq_one_letter_code
_entity_poly.pdbx_strand_id
1 'polypeptide(L)'
;AYVTGLKNLLDALNGQSLRHLFFISSTSVYAQDDDSWVDENSATEPARFSGQLVLAGEQVAIESGHPATVIRFSGIYGPSRQRFLEEVIAGRMDPQSPAPFSNRIHEEDAAEAAAYLIRQSLAGRQLEPRYIASDCEPVRLDEVVRWVQQQTPCAEPTPDARKGGRAGSKRCANTRLLATGFTFRYPDFRAGYRPMIDDLTG
;
A
#
# COMPACT_ATOMS: atom_id res chain seq x y z
N ALA A 1 6.96 -2.03 -18.10
CA ALA A 1 5.55 -2.48 -18.05
C ALA A 1 4.59 -1.34 -17.75
N TYR A 2 4.79 -0.53 -16.68
CA TYR A 2 3.82 0.49 -16.23
C TYR A 2 3.48 1.56 -17.28
N VAL A 3 4.46 2.10 -18.01
CA VAL A 3 4.23 3.17 -18.99
C VAL A 3 3.92 2.59 -20.36
N THR A 4 4.86 1.85 -20.95
CA THR A 4 4.69 1.31 -22.32
C THR A 4 3.53 0.32 -22.40
N GLY A 5 3.38 -0.57 -21.40
CA GLY A 5 2.27 -1.53 -21.38
C GLY A 5 0.90 -0.85 -21.29
N LEU A 6 0.77 0.20 -20.46
CA LEU A 6 -0.47 0.96 -20.37
C LEU A 6 -0.76 1.72 -21.66
N LYS A 7 0.24 2.37 -22.27
CA LYS A 7 0.07 3.04 -23.58
C LYS A 7 -0.40 2.06 -24.65
N ASN A 8 0.25 0.91 -24.78
CA ASN A 8 -0.15 -0.12 -25.74
C ASN A 8 -1.58 -0.61 -25.51
N LEU A 9 -2.00 -0.76 -24.23
CA LEU A 9 -3.37 -1.12 -23.91
C LEU A 9 -4.35 -0.02 -24.36
N LEU A 10 -4.06 1.25 -24.06
CA LEU A 10 -4.91 2.37 -24.43
C LEU A 10 -4.99 2.52 -25.97
N ASP A 11 -3.87 2.32 -26.68
CA ASP A 11 -3.83 2.33 -28.15
C ASP A 11 -4.69 1.19 -28.72
N ALA A 12 -4.63 -0.01 -28.14
CA ALA A 12 -5.46 -1.16 -28.55
C ALA A 12 -6.95 -0.94 -28.27
N LEU A 13 -7.30 -0.12 -27.28
CA LEU A 13 -8.66 0.27 -26.93
C LEU A 13 -9.15 1.51 -27.68
N ASN A 14 -8.33 2.07 -28.57
CA ASN A 14 -8.69 3.25 -29.33
C ASN A 14 -10.00 3.03 -30.13
N GLY A 15 -10.92 3.99 -30.00
CA GLY A 15 -12.26 3.89 -30.60
C GLY A 15 -13.28 3.10 -29.75
N GLN A 16 -12.86 2.51 -28.63
CA GLN A 16 -13.79 1.89 -27.67
C GLN A 16 -14.16 2.89 -26.56
N SER A 17 -15.41 2.85 -26.12
CA SER A 17 -15.88 3.64 -25.01
C SER A 17 -15.51 2.97 -23.69
N LEU A 18 -14.44 3.40 -23.04
CA LEU A 18 -14.10 2.98 -21.68
C LEU A 18 -14.96 3.73 -20.68
N ARG A 19 -15.65 2.99 -19.83
CA ARG A 19 -16.47 3.57 -18.78
C ARG A 19 -15.61 4.21 -17.69
N HIS A 20 -14.52 3.55 -17.28
CA HIS A 20 -13.56 4.02 -16.28
C HIS A 20 -12.27 3.21 -16.35
N LEU A 21 -11.14 3.88 -16.16
CA LEU A 21 -9.81 3.28 -16.05
C LEU A 21 -9.36 3.30 -14.59
N PHE A 22 -9.01 2.15 -14.04
CA PHE A 22 -8.40 2.04 -12.71
C PHE A 22 -6.92 1.68 -12.85
N PHE A 23 -6.06 2.54 -12.31
CA PHE A 23 -4.62 2.30 -12.31
C PHE A 23 -4.15 1.93 -10.89
N ILE A 24 -3.58 0.75 -10.76
CA ILE A 24 -3.01 0.27 -9.49
C ILE A 24 -1.60 0.85 -9.34
N SER A 25 -1.46 1.73 -8.35
CA SER A 25 -0.27 2.46 -8.01
C SER A 25 0.24 2.08 -6.61
N SER A 26 1.23 2.80 -6.12
CA SER A 26 1.87 2.55 -4.84
C SER A 26 2.20 3.86 -4.10
N THR A 27 2.14 3.84 -2.78
CA THR A 27 2.65 4.93 -1.94
C THR A 27 4.17 5.15 -2.04
N SER A 28 4.87 4.34 -2.83
CA SER A 28 6.28 4.55 -3.18
C SER A 28 6.52 5.79 -4.06
N VAL A 29 5.46 6.42 -4.57
CA VAL A 29 5.54 7.72 -5.27
C VAL A 29 5.86 8.88 -4.34
N TYR A 30 5.67 8.73 -3.04
CA TYR A 30 6.00 9.73 -2.03
C TYR A 30 7.44 9.56 -1.54
N ALA A 31 8.18 10.67 -1.51
CA ALA A 31 9.59 10.70 -1.09
C ALA A 31 9.82 11.15 0.36
N GLN A 32 8.77 11.61 1.05
CA GLN A 32 8.87 12.14 2.41
C GLN A 32 9.54 11.15 3.36
N ASP A 33 10.48 11.64 4.18
CA ASP A 33 11.31 10.85 5.11
C ASP A 33 11.50 11.59 6.44
N ASP A 34 10.46 12.32 6.87
CA ASP A 34 10.45 13.23 8.01
C ASP A 34 9.29 12.97 8.96
N ASP A 35 8.73 11.77 8.94
CA ASP A 35 7.56 11.37 9.72
C ASP A 35 6.28 12.17 9.39
N SER A 36 6.27 12.96 8.32
CA SER A 36 5.11 13.77 7.94
C SER A 36 3.92 12.92 7.46
N TRP A 37 2.74 13.50 7.56
CA TRP A 37 1.56 12.95 6.92
C TRP A 37 1.58 13.28 5.42
N VAL A 38 1.22 12.31 4.62
CA VAL A 38 0.99 12.45 3.18
C VAL A 38 -0.42 12.04 2.82
N ASP A 39 -1.01 12.79 1.92
CA ASP A 39 -2.31 12.54 1.30
C ASP A 39 -2.19 12.53 -0.23
N GLU A 40 -3.32 12.46 -0.92
CA GLU A 40 -3.35 12.40 -2.39
C GLU A 40 -2.90 13.70 -3.06
N ASN A 41 -2.84 14.81 -2.33
CA ASN A 41 -2.40 16.13 -2.80
C ASN A 41 -0.93 16.41 -2.48
N SER A 42 -0.30 15.58 -1.65
CA SER A 42 1.09 15.74 -1.25
C SER A 42 2.05 15.55 -2.43
N ALA A 43 3.18 16.23 -2.40
CA ALA A 43 4.20 16.16 -3.45
C ALA A 43 4.68 14.72 -3.69
N THR A 44 4.79 14.35 -4.96
CA THR A 44 5.25 13.03 -5.44
C THR A 44 6.57 13.18 -6.19
N GLU A 45 7.69 13.00 -5.49
CA GLU A 45 9.05 13.15 -6.02
C GLU A 45 9.88 11.89 -5.71
N PRO A 46 9.50 10.71 -6.24
CA PRO A 46 10.11 9.45 -5.85
C PRO A 46 11.59 9.40 -6.24
N ALA A 47 12.46 9.17 -5.24
CA ALA A 47 13.90 9.02 -5.45
C ALA A 47 14.27 7.71 -6.15
N ARG A 48 13.46 6.65 -6.00
CA ARG A 48 13.74 5.33 -6.57
C ARG A 48 13.15 5.21 -7.97
N PHE A 49 13.90 4.60 -8.88
CA PHE A 49 13.48 4.36 -10.27
C PHE A 49 12.11 3.63 -10.37
N SER A 50 11.85 2.66 -9.49
CA SER A 50 10.54 1.99 -9.46
C SER A 50 9.38 2.93 -9.13
N GLY A 51 9.57 3.85 -8.18
CA GLY A 51 8.57 4.87 -7.84
C GLY A 51 8.35 5.85 -9.01
N GLN A 52 9.43 6.26 -9.68
CA GLN A 52 9.35 7.12 -10.87
C GLN A 52 8.56 6.47 -12.00
N LEU A 53 8.77 5.17 -12.24
CA LEU A 53 8.02 4.42 -13.25
C LEU A 53 6.52 4.30 -12.90
N VAL A 54 6.20 4.09 -11.63
CA VAL A 54 4.81 4.03 -11.16
C VAL A 54 4.14 5.39 -11.32
N LEU A 55 4.82 6.47 -10.90
CA LEU A 55 4.31 7.85 -11.06
C LEU A 55 4.09 8.22 -12.53
N ALA A 56 5.02 7.86 -13.42
CA ALA A 56 4.85 8.05 -14.86
C ALA A 56 3.65 7.26 -15.41
N GLY A 57 3.36 6.08 -14.87
CA GLY A 57 2.15 5.32 -15.20
C GLY A 57 0.86 5.99 -14.72
N GLU A 58 0.85 6.59 -13.52
CA GLU A 58 -0.27 7.41 -13.05
C GLU A 58 -0.58 8.55 -14.02
N GLN A 59 0.46 9.25 -14.49
CA GLN A 59 0.30 10.35 -15.42
C GLN A 59 -0.32 9.89 -16.74
N VAL A 60 0.16 8.77 -17.30
CA VAL A 60 -0.44 8.19 -18.53
C VAL A 60 -1.92 7.83 -18.31
N ALA A 61 -2.28 7.27 -17.14
CA ALA A 61 -3.66 6.93 -16.83
C ALA A 61 -4.56 8.17 -16.75
N ILE A 62 -4.12 9.21 -16.03
CA ILE A 62 -4.89 10.44 -15.84
C ILE A 62 -5.02 11.24 -17.14
N GLU A 63 -3.98 11.26 -17.98
CA GLU A 63 -3.96 11.97 -19.26
C GLU A 63 -4.53 11.16 -20.44
N SER A 64 -5.04 9.96 -20.18
CA SER A 64 -5.55 9.05 -21.22
C SER A 64 -6.77 9.56 -22.00
N GLY A 65 -7.42 10.62 -21.53
CA GLY A 65 -8.68 11.13 -22.08
C GLY A 65 -9.92 10.32 -21.65
N HIS A 66 -9.72 9.27 -20.85
CA HIS A 66 -10.81 8.49 -20.25
C HIS A 66 -11.02 8.87 -18.78
N PRO A 67 -12.24 8.68 -18.21
CA PRO A 67 -12.42 8.75 -16.78
C PRO A 67 -11.44 7.79 -16.09
N ALA A 68 -10.59 8.28 -15.19
CA ALA A 68 -9.54 7.48 -14.59
C ALA A 68 -9.42 7.72 -13.08
N THR A 69 -9.11 6.65 -12.34
CA THR A 69 -8.81 6.70 -10.90
C THR A 69 -7.55 5.88 -10.62
N VAL A 70 -6.64 6.51 -9.89
CA VAL A 70 -5.40 5.90 -9.40
C VAL A 70 -5.61 5.44 -7.96
N ILE A 71 -5.21 4.21 -7.64
CA ILE A 71 -5.26 3.67 -6.27
C ILE A 71 -3.82 3.42 -5.82
N ARG A 72 -3.32 4.23 -4.87
CA ARG A 72 -1.97 4.13 -4.29
C ARG A 72 -1.99 3.20 -3.10
N PHE A 73 -1.64 1.94 -3.32
CA PHE A 73 -1.54 0.97 -2.22
C PHE A 73 -0.27 1.17 -1.40
N SER A 74 -0.41 1.07 -0.09
CA SER A 74 0.70 0.91 0.85
C SER A 74 1.26 -0.52 0.82
N GLY A 75 2.13 -0.89 1.75
CA GLY A 75 2.73 -2.23 1.78
C GLY A 75 1.68 -3.33 1.97
N ILE A 76 1.36 -4.07 0.91
CA ILE A 76 0.38 -5.16 0.97
C ILE A 76 0.97 -6.35 1.72
N TYR A 77 0.25 -6.86 2.71
CA TYR A 77 0.56 -8.06 3.48
C TYR A 77 -0.67 -8.95 3.62
N GLY A 78 -0.48 -10.20 4.00
CA GLY A 78 -1.57 -11.17 4.18
C GLY A 78 -1.07 -12.61 4.03
N PRO A 79 -1.97 -13.60 4.08
CA PRO A 79 -1.63 -15.03 3.97
C PRO A 79 -0.83 -15.39 2.71
N SER A 80 -1.02 -14.70 1.58
CA SER A 80 -0.22 -14.93 0.37
C SER A 80 1.11 -14.13 0.36
N ARG A 81 1.38 -13.29 1.38
CA ARG A 81 2.52 -12.36 1.46
C ARG A 81 3.16 -12.36 2.84
N GLN A 82 3.47 -13.52 3.38
CA GLN A 82 3.93 -13.75 4.75
C GLN A 82 5.40 -13.36 5.00
N ARG A 83 6.17 -13.06 3.97
CA ARG A 83 7.62 -12.84 4.07
C ARG A 83 8.06 -11.94 5.22
N PHE A 84 7.34 -10.84 5.51
CA PHE A 84 7.70 -9.97 6.62
C PHE A 84 7.56 -10.69 7.97
N LEU A 85 6.45 -11.37 8.18
CA LEU A 85 6.19 -12.14 9.40
C LEU A 85 7.23 -13.26 9.58
N GLU A 86 7.52 -14.01 8.53
CA GLU A 86 8.56 -15.05 8.52
C GLU A 86 9.96 -14.49 8.87
N GLU A 87 10.30 -13.30 8.34
CA GLU A 87 11.58 -12.65 8.64
C GLU A 87 11.67 -12.19 10.10
N VAL A 88 10.56 -11.71 10.69
CA VAL A 88 10.51 -11.38 12.13
C VAL A 88 10.67 -12.63 12.98
N ILE A 89 9.89 -13.68 12.71
CA ILE A 89 9.95 -14.95 13.46
C ILE A 89 11.35 -15.57 13.39
N ALA A 90 12.01 -15.48 12.24
CA ALA A 90 13.34 -16.03 12.04
C ALA A 90 14.49 -15.12 12.54
N GLY A 91 14.19 -14.03 13.28
CA GLY A 91 15.20 -13.11 13.79
C GLY A 91 15.94 -12.29 12.73
N ARG A 92 15.43 -12.20 11.50
CA ARG A 92 16.04 -11.44 10.40
C ARG A 92 15.59 -9.96 10.34
N MET A 93 14.82 -9.53 11.32
CA MET A 93 14.36 -8.13 11.47
C MET A 93 14.67 -7.65 12.87
N ASP A 94 15.50 -6.61 12.98
CA ASP A 94 15.89 -5.99 14.26
C ASP A 94 16.00 -4.46 14.06
N PRO A 95 14.87 -3.76 13.83
CA PRO A 95 14.86 -2.32 13.65
C PRO A 95 15.19 -1.62 14.97
N GLN A 96 16.09 -0.63 14.90
CA GLN A 96 16.38 0.22 16.06
C GLN A 96 15.22 1.16 16.35
N SER A 97 14.95 1.41 17.63
CA SER A 97 13.92 2.34 18.07
C SER A 97 14.48 3.76 18.24
N PRO A 98 13.79 4.81 17.77
CA PRO A 98 12.57 4.73 16.96
C PRO A 98 12.87 4.38 15.49
N ALA A 99 12.15 3.38 14.96
CA ALA A 99 12.27 3.05 13.54
C ALA A 99 11.38 3.97 12.66
N PRO A 100 11.63 4.03 11.34
CA PRO A 100 10.75 4.71 10.40
C PRO A 100 9.30 4.22 10.48
N PHE A 101 8.35 5.13 10.23
CA PHE A 101 6.95 4.75 10.03
C PHE A 101 6.82 3.82 8.83
N SER A 102 5.94 2.85 8.98
CA SER A 102 5.57 1.92 7.93
C SER A 102 4.05 1.92 7.74
N ASN A 103 3.64 1.93 6.48
CA ASN A 103 2.24 1.92 6.10
C ASN A 103 1.94 0.59 5.41
N ARG A 104 0.78 0.02 5.69
CA ARG A 104 0.39 -1.28 5.16
C ARG A 104 -1.10 -1.38 4.91
N ILE A 105 -1.50 -2.43 4.22
CA ILE A 105 -2.89 -2.81 3.99
C ILE A 105 -2.95 -4.32 3.88
N HIS A 106 -3.95 -4.94 4.48
CA HIS A 106 -4.18 -6.37 4.30
C HIS A 106 -4.60 -6.68 2.86
N GLU A 107 -4.18 -7.82 2.30
CA GLU A 107 -4.44 -8.15 0.89
C GLU A 107 -5.93 -8.25 0.56
N GLU A 108 -6.77 -8.71 1.51
CA GLU A 108 -8.22 -8.72 1.32
C GLU A 108 -8.79 -7.30 1.26
N ASP A 109 -8.35 -6.39 2.13
CA ASP A 109 -8.78 -4.99 2.10
C ASP A 109 -8.25 -4.27 0.86
N ALA A 110 -7.06 -4.63 0.38
CA ALA A 110 -6.52 -4.10 -0.88
C ALA A 110 -7.40 -4.50 -2.07
N ALA A 111 -7.79 -5.77 -2.15
CA ALA A 111 -8.68 -6.26 -3.19
C ALA A 111 -10.08 -5.64 -3.07
N GLU A 112 -10.62 -5.58 -1.85
CA GLU A 112 -11.95 -5.01 -1.60
C GLU A 112 -11.99 -3.49 -1.86
N ALA A 113 -10.94 -2.73 -1.53
CA ALA A 113 -10.87 -1.30 -1.84
C ALA A 113 -10.95 -1.05 -3.35
N ALA A 114 -10.21 -1.83 -4.15
CA ALA A 114 -10.30 -1.74 -5.60
C ALA A 114 -11.70 -2.11 -6.12
N ALA A 115 -12.23 -3.24 -5.66
CA ALA A 115 -13.57 -3.72 -6.05
C ALA A 115 -14.67 -2.73 -5.62
N TYR A 116 -14.56 -2.15 -4.44
CA TYR A 116 -15.48 -1.14 -3.92
C TYR A 116 -15.51 0.10 -4.82
N LEU A 117 -14.35 0.68 -5.15
CA LEU A 117 -14.28 1.85 -6.03
C LEU A 117 -14.81 1.53 -7.44
N ILE A 118 -14.55 0.33 -7.97
CA ILE A 118 -15.13 -0.13 -9.24
C ILE A 118 -16.67 -0.15 -9.13
N ARG A 119 -17.23 -0.72 -8.08
CA ARG A 119 -18.69 -0.74 -7.87
C ARG A 119 -19.27 0.67 -7.75
N GLN A 120 -18.58 1.61 -7.06
CA GLN A 120 -19.01 3.00 -6.98
C GLN A 120 -19.08 3.65 -8.38
N SER A 121 -18.05 3.44 -9.21
CA SER A 121 -18.03 3.92 -10.59
C SER A 121 -19.16 3.31 -11.43
N LEU A 122 -19.38 2.00 -11.29
CA LEU A 122 -20.47 1.30 -12.00
C LEU A 122 -21.85 1.80 -11.58
N ALA A 123 -22.03 2.21 -10.33
CA ALA A 123 -23.23 2.84 -9.80
C ALA A 123 -23.40 4.30 -10.25
N GLY A 124 -22.48 4.83 -11.08
CA GLY A 124 -22.53 6.20 -11.59
C GLY A 124 -22.04 7.27 -10.60
N ARG A 125 -21.40 6.88 -9.51
CA ARG A 125 -20.78 7.83 -8.58
C ARG A 125 -19.52 8.43 -9.19
N GLN A 126 -19.35 9.73 -9.04
CA GLN A 126 -18.12 10.41 -9.42
C GLN A 126 -17.03 10.04 -8.42
N LEU A 127 -15.89 9.56 -8.92
CA LEU A 127 -14.72 9.25 -8.12
C LEU A 127 -13.68 10.35 -8.22
N GLU A 128 -12.89 10.48 -7.16
CA GLU A 128 -11.70 11.33 -7.18
C GLU A 128 -10.62 10.71 -8.07
N PRO A 129 -9.72 11.54 -8.65
CA PRO A 129 -8.65 11.04 -9.51
C PRO A 129 -7.65 10.15 -8.80
N ARG A 130 -7.50 10.25 -7.48
CA ARG A 130 -6.53 9.48 -6.68
C ARG A 130 -7.09 9.12 -5.32
N TYR A 131 -6.76 7.90 -4.85
CA TYR A 131 -7.01 7.41 -3.51
C TYR A 131 -5.76 6.75 -2.93
N ILE A 132 -5.46 7.00 -1.65
CA ILE A 132 -4.52 6.21 -0.88
C ILE A 132 -5.28 5.05 -0.22
N ALA A 133 -4.85 3.83 -0.50
CA ALA A 133 -5.34 2.63 0.14
C ALA A 133 -4.28 2.10 1.12
N SER A 134 -4.43 2.48 2.37
CA SER A 134 -3.63 2.09 3.53
C SER A 134 -4.56 1.81 4.69
N ASP A 135 -4.16 0.95 5.63
CA ASP A 135 -4.91 0.78 6.87
C ASP A 135 -5.00 2.09 7.69
N CYS A 136 -5.68 2.07 8.80
CA CYS A 136 -5.97 3.29 9.57
C CYS A 136 -4.86 3.65 10.57
N GLU A 137 -3.80 2.83 10.69
CA GLU A 137 -2.74 3.03 11.69
C GLU A 137 -1.34 2.98 11.07
N PRO A 138 -0.81 4.10 10.55
CA PRO A 138 0.61 4.22 10.30
C PRO A 138 1.40 3.99 11.59
N VAL A 139 2.29 3.00 11.60
CA VAL A 139 2.97 2.54 12.80
C VAL A 139 4.47 2.42 12.58
N ARG A 140 5.29 2.64 13.60
CA ARG A 140 6.73 2.45 13.53
C ARG A 140 7.08 0.97 13.34
N LEU A 141 8.09 0.70 12.52
CA LEU A 141 8.46 -0.66 12.16
C LEU A 141 8.91 -1.48 13.39
N ASP A 142 9.61 -0.86 14.33
CA ASP A 142 10.04 -1.51 15.58
C ASP A 142 8.86 -1.90 16.48
N GLU A 143 7.78 -1.12 16.47
CA GLU A 143 6.56 -1.45 17.21
C GLU A 143 5.88 -2.70 16.64
N VAL A 144 5.84 -2.82 15.31
CA VAL A 144 5.28 -4.01 14.67
C VAL A 144 6.11 -5.25 14.98
N VAL A 145 7.45 -5.15 14.86
CA VAL A 145 8.36 -6.27 15.16
C VAL A 145 8.21 -6.70 16.62
N ARG A 146 8.23 -5.75 17.54
CA ARG A 146 8.07 -6.01 18.97
C ARG A 146 6.71 -6.65 19.29
N TRP A 147 5.65 -6.18 18.64
CA TRP A 147 4.33 -6.78 18.83
C TRP A 147 4.29 -8.23 18.33
N VAL A 148 4.84 -8.55 17.16
CA VAL A 148 4.92 -9.93 16.65
C VAL A 148 5.70 -10.82 17.63
N GLN A 149 6.84 -10.36 18.14
CA GLN A 149 7.66 -11.07 19.13
C GLN A 149 6.92 -11.36 20.45
N GLN A 150 5.93 -10.54 20.79
CA GLN A 150 5.07 -10.77 21.96
C GLN A 150 3.95 -11.78 21.70
N GLN A 151 3.62 -12.04 20.43
CA GLN A 151 2.51 -12.93 20.06
C GLN A 151 2.95 -14.37 19.77
N THR A 152 4.21 -14.56 19.36
CA THR A 152 4.74 -15.88 18.97
C THR A 152 6.23 -15.99 19.31
N PRO A 153 6.74 -17.18 19.64
CA PRO A 153 8.19 -17.39 19.79
C PRO A 153 8.94 -16.99 18.52
N CYS A 154 9.97 -16.17 18.68
CA CYS A 154 10.85 -15.73 17.60
C CYS A 154 12.31 -16.10 17.93
N ALA A 155 13.09 -16.34 16.88
CA ALA A 155 14.53 -16.52 17.03
C ALA A 155 15.20 -15.19 17.45
N GLU A 156 16.34 -15.30 18.16
CA GLU A 156 17.18 -14.14 18.45
C GLU A 156 17.64 -13.44 17.17
N PRO A 157 17.81 -12.11 17.20
CA PRO A 157 18.25 -11.37 16.03
C PRO A 157 19.58 -11.88 15.47
N THR A 158 19.61 -12.17 14.17
CA THR A 158 20.85 -12.56 13.48
C THR A 158 21.78 -11.36 13.29
N PRO A 159 23.11 -11.57 13.19
CA PRO A 159 24.08 -10.46 13.02
C PRO A 159 23.81 -9.59 11.78
N ASP A 160 23.21 -10.17 10.74
CA ASP A 160 22.81 -9.51 9.48
C ASP A 160 21.33 -9.09 9.45
N ALA A 161 20.64 -9.14 10.58
CA ALA A 161 19.25 -8.71 10.67
C ALA A 161 19.06 -7.28 10.16
N ARG A 162 18.00 -7.07 9.39
CA ARG A 162 17.70 -5.76 8.80
C ARG A 162 17.30 -4.76 9.89
N LYS A 163 17.95 -3.59 9.86
CA LYS A 163 17.77 -2.51 10.84
C LYS A 163 16.73 -1.47 10.44
N GLY A 164 16.18 -1.53 9.21
CA GLY A 164 15.26 -0.50 8.71
C GLY A 164 14.26 -0.97 7.65
N GLY A 165 13.29 -0.11 7.39
CA GLY A 165 12.29 -0.29 6.33
C GLY A 165 12.85 -0.03 4.92
N ARG A 166 12.03 -0.32 3.89
CA ARG A 166 12.42 -0.18 2.48
C ARG A 166 12.17 1.22 1.90
N ALA A 167 11.32 2.01 2.52
CA ALA A 167 10.87 3.31 1.98
C ALA A 167 10.81 4.30 3.13
N GLY A 168 11.38 5.47 3.02
CA GLY A 168 11.38 6.57 3.99
C GLY A 168 10.41 6.53 5.18
N SER A 169 10.36 7.55 5.95
CA SER A 169 9.47 7.62 7.12
C SER A 169 8.36 8.63 6.86
N LYS A 170 7.13 8.14 6.62
CA LYS A 170 5.93 8.95 6.38
C LYS A 170 4.69 8.25 6.88
N ARG A 171 3.62 9.00 7.08
CA ARG A 171 2.31 8.47 7.49
C ARG A 171 1.29 8.72 6.38
N CYS A 172 0.72 7.66 5.81
CA CYS A 172 -0.26 7.75 4.72
C CYS A 172 -1.66 7.96 5.28
N ALA A 173 -2.31 9.06 4.89
CA ALA A 173 -3.70 9.34 5.23
C ALA A 173 -4.64 8.65 4.23
N ASN A 174 -5.56 7.82 4.72
CA ASN A 174 -6.60 7.15 3.93
C ASN A 174 -7.96 7.87 3.99
N THR A 175 -7.97 9.10 4.45
CA THR A 175 -9.19 9.88 4.74
C THR A 175 -10.11 9.97 3.53
N ARG A 176 -9.56 10.13 2.33
CA ARG A 176 -10.35 10.21 1.10
C ARG A 176 -11.06 8.89 0.78
N LEU A 177 -10.42 7.76 0.99
CA LEU A 177 -11.03 6.44 0.81
C LEU A 177 -12.14 6.22 1.85
N LEU A 178 -11.89 6.53 3.11
CA LEU A 178 -12.90 6.44 4.19
C LEU A 178 -14.11 7.34 3.92
N ALA A 179 -13.90 8.54 3.38
CA ALA A 179 -15.00 9.48 3.05
C ALA A 179 -15.96 8.94 1.97
N THR A 180 -15.57 7.92 1.21
CA THR A 180 -16.46 7.22 0.27
C THR A 180 -17.46 6.28 0.95
N GLY A 181 -17.26 5.99 2.24
CA GLY A 181 -18.00 4.99 3.01
C GLY A 181 -17.32 3.59 3.01
N PHE A 182 -16.08 3.49 2.52
CA PHE A 182 -15.29 2.26 2.63
C PHE A 182 -14.95 1.95 4.08
N THR A 183 -15.02 0.69 4.47
CA THR A 183 -14.66 0.20 5.81
C THR A 183 -13.65 -0.92 5.69
N PHE A 184 -12.57 -0.84 6.46
CA PHE A 184 -11.55 -1.89 6.52
C PHE A 184 -12.01 -3.06 7.37
N ARG A 185 -11.77 -4.28 6.91
CA ARG A 185 -11.89 -5.51 7.71
C ARG A 185 -10.74 -5.63 8.70
N TYR A 186 -9.54 -5.19 8.27
CA TYR A 186 -8.31 -5.17 9.05
C TYR A 186 -7.83 -3.72 9.21
N PRO A 187 -8.42 -2.94 10.14
CA PRO A 187 -8.17 -1.50 10.26
C PRO A 187 -6.76 -1.17 10.76
N ASP A 188 -6.04 -2.13 11.32
CA ASP A 188 -4.66 -2.01 11.78
C ASP A 188 -3.90 -3.33 11.56
N PHE A 189 -2.57 -3.26 11.74
CA PHE A 189 -1.69 -4.42 11.53
C PHE A 189 -1.97 -5.57 12.50
N ARG A 190 -2.48 -5.30 13.71
CA ARG A 190 -2.76 -6.31 14.73
C ARG A 190 -3.93 -7.19 14.30
N ALA A 191 -4.98 -6.54 13.80
CA ALA A 191 -6.15 -7.24 13.25
C ALA A 191 -5.74 -8.19 12.12
N GLY A 192 -4.80 -7.78 11.25
CA GLY A 192 -4.36 -8.59 10.12
C GLY A 192 -3.33 -9.67 10.46
N TYR A 193 -2.33 -9.37 11.31
CA TYR A 193 -1.32 -10.37 11.65
C TYR A 193 -1.79 -11.41 12.69
N ARG A 194 -2.77 -11.10 13.55
CA ARG A 194 -3.27 -12.04 14.56
C ARG A 194 -3.69 -13.36 13.95
N PRO A 195 -4.65 -13.43 12.99
CA PRO A 195 -5.05 -14.69 12.38
C PRO A 195 -3.88 -15.40 11.67
N MET A 196 -2.98 -14.66 11.03
CA MET A 196 -1.82 -15.26 10.37
C MET A 196 -0.87 -15.94 11.37
N ILE A 197 -0.69 -15.36 12.55
CA ILE A 197 0.14 -15.97 13.63
C ILE A 197 -0.56 -17.19 14.20
N ASP A 198 -1.87 -17.11 14.44
CA ASP A 198 -2.66 -18.24 14.97
C ASP A 198 -2.59 -19.45 14.01
N ASP A 199 -2.66 -19.22 12.69
CA ASP A 199 -2.52 -20.27 11.66
C ASP A 199 -1.10 -20.91 11.62
N LEU A 200 -0.05 -20.19 12.06
CA LEU A 200 1.31 -20.73 12.11
C LEU A 200 1.58 -21.54 13.38
N THR A 201 0.78 -21.37 14.41
CA THR A 201 0.99 -21.96 15.75
C THR A 201 0.00 -23.08 16.08
N GLY A 202 -1.05 -23.26 15.27
CA GLY A 202 -2.08 -24.33 15.39
C GLY A 202 -1.72 -25.53 14.56
#